data_1ae4359cf004d9f509e88fb18b5e9c7d
#
_entry.id   1ae4359cf004d9f509e88fb18b5e9c7d
#
_cell.length_a   1.000
_cell.length_b   1.000
_cell.length_c   1.000
_cell.angle_alpha   90.00
_cell.angle_beta   90.00
_cell.angle_gamma   90.00
#
_symmetry.space_group_name_H-M   'P 1'
#
loop_
_entity.id
_entity.type
_entity.pdbx_description
1 polymer ?
#
loop_
_entity_poly.entity_id
_entity_poly.type
_entity_poly.pdbx_seq_one_letter_code
_entity_poly.pdbx_strand_id
1 'polypeptide(L)' 'MNEITKRTIEDYKNHLIEEEKCSVTIEKYIRDITAFVNWTEDKEFTKTLVLEYKSMLTQQYAPASVNSVLSSLNGYFN' A
#
# COMPACT_ATOMS: atom_id res chain seq x y z
N MET A 1 -7.36 -12.45 4.52
CA MET A 1 -7.72 -11.29 3.71
C MET A 1 -8.88 -11.62 2.83
N ASN A 2 -9.78 -10.71 2.66
CA ASN A 2 -11.01 -10.97 1.93
C ASN A 2 -10.90 -10.54 0.46
N GLU A 3 -11.89 -10.97 -0.33
CA GLU A 3 -11.91 -10.66 -1.76
C GLU A 3 -12.08 -9.18 -2.05
N ILE A 4 -12.72 -8.46 -1.15
CA ILE A 4 -12.94 -7.03 -1.30
C ILE A 4 -11.61 -6.29 -1.41
N THR A 5 -10.64 -6.69 -0.61
CA THR A 5 -9.33 -6.05 -0.61
C THR A 5 -8.61 -6.26 -1.94
N LYS A 6 -8.67 -7.49 -2.49
CA LYS A 6 -8.05 -7.77 -3.79
C LYS A 6 -8.69 -6.94 -4.89
N ARG A 7 -10.02 -6.85 -4.87
CA ARG A 7 -10.75 -6.05 -5.85
C ARG A 7 -10.37 -4.57 -5.76
N THR A 8 -10.21 -4.06 -4.55
CA THR A 8 -9.83 -2.68 -4.34
C THR A 8 -8.43 -2.40 -4.88
N ILE A 9 -7.51 -3.34 -4.73
CA ILE A 9 -6.16 -3.20 -5.29
C ILE A 9 -6.21 -3.13 -6.81
N GLU A 10 -7.00 -3.97 -7.46
CA GLU A 10 -7.16 -3.93 -8.90
C GLU A 10 -7.78 -2.63 -9.37
N ASP A 11 -8.78 -2.14 -8.66
CA ASP A 11 -9.42 -0.87 -8.98
C ASP A 11 -8.40 0.28 -8.90
N TYR A 12 -7.56 0.26 -7.89
CA TYR A 12 -6.52 1.27 -7.73
C TYR A 12 -5.49 1.17 -8.87
N LYS A 13 -5.12 -0.04 -9.25
CA LYS A 13 -4.20 -0.25 -10.36
C LYS A 13 -4.76 0.36 -11.65
N ASN A 14 -6.04 0.12 -11.93
CA ASN A 14 -6.70 0.67 -13.10
C ASN A 14 -6.74 2.20 -13.05
N HIS A 15 -6.96 2.75 -11.86
CA HIS A 15 -6.93 4.19 -11.66
C HIS A 15 -5.56 4.77 -12.00
N LEU A 16 -4.49 4.11 -11.57
CA LEU A 16 -3.13 4.55 -11.87
C LEU A 16 -2.85 4.49 -13.37
N ILE A 17 -3.37 3.47 -14.04
CA ILE A 17 -3.24 3.35 -15.49
C ILE A 17 -3.95 4.51 -16.19
N GLU A 18 -5.15 4.84 -15.74
CA GLU A 18 -5.93 5.95 -16.29
C GLU A 18 -5.24 7.29 -16.10
N GLU A 19 -4.48 7.44 -15.02
CA GLU A 19 -3.71 8.66 -14.77
C GLU A 19 -2.38 8.69 -15.52
N GLU A 20 -2.15 7.72 -16.37
CA GLU A 20 -0.97 7.65 -17.21
C GLU A 20 0.34 7.57 -16.43
N LYS A 21 0.30 6.96 -15.24
CA LYS A 21 1.51 6.68 -14.50
C LYS A 21 2.36 5.66 -15.25
N CYS A 22 3.69 5.78 -15.13
CA CYS A 22 4.55 4.81 -15.80
C CYS A 22 4.44 3.43 -15.15
N SER A 23 4.74 2.38 -15.92
CA SER A 23 4.57 1.02 -15.43
C SER A 23 5.43 0.72 -14.21
N VAL A 24 6.62 1.29 -14.12
CA VAL A 24 7.50 1.09 -12.95
C VAL A 24 6.84 1.66 -11.69
N THR A 25 6.23 2.84 -11.79
CA THR A 25 5.53 3.47 -10.68
C THR A 25 4.33 2.64 -10.26
N ILE A 26 3.56 2.14 -11.22
CA ILE A 26 2.39 1.31 -10.95
C ILE A 26 2.81 0.04 -10.22
N GLU A 27 3.83 -0.64 -10.71
CA GLU A 27 4.32 -1.87 -10.10
C GLU A 27 4.77 -1.63 -8.66
N LYS A 28 5.48 -0.53 -8.42
CA LYS A 28 5.94 -0.19 -7.07
C LYS A 28 4.77 0.03 -6.12
N TYR A 29 3.79 0.82 -6.53
CA TYR A 29 2.63 1.12 -5.69
C TYR A 29 1.85 -0.14 -5.37
N ILE A 30 1.59 -0.97 -6.37
CA ILE A 30 0.83 -2.21 -6.17
C ILE A 30 1.60 -3.18 -5.28
N ARG A 31 2.92 -3.28 -5.45
CA ARG A 31 3.75 -4.13 -4.60
C ARG A 31 3.71 -3.68 -3.14
N ASP A 32 3.83 -2.36 -2.91
CA ASP A 32 3.81 -1.83 -1.54
C ASP A 32 2.45 -2.08 -0.87
N ILE A 33 1.37 -1.86 -1.62
CA ILE A 33 0.02 -2.06 -1.10
C ILE A 33 -0.23 -3.54 -0.84
N THR A 34 0.20 -4.42 -1.74
CA THR A 34 0.03 -5.85 -1.58
C THR A 34 0.77 -6.35 -0.35
N ALA A 35 1.97 -5.85 -0.12
CA ALA A 35 2.74 -6.21 1.07
C ALA A 35 2.01 -5.78 2.35
N PHE A 36 1.43 -4.58 2.36
CA PHE A 36 0.67 -4.10 3.50
C PHE A 36 -0.57 -4.96 3.74
N VAL A 37 -1.30 -5.27 2.68
CA VAL A 37 -2.52 -6.08 2.78
C VAL A 37 -2.19 -7.47 3.31
N ASN A 38 -1.10 -8.09 2.82
CA ASN A 38 -0.66 -9.39 3.31
C ASN A 38 -0.26 -9.32 4.79
N TRP A 39 0.36 -8.23 5.20
CA TRP A 39 0.75 -8.05 6.60
C TRP A 39 -0.47 -7.92 7.52
N THR A 40 -1.52 -7.26 7.05
CA THR A 40 -2.73 -7.07 7.85
C THR A 40 -3.54 -8.35 8.00
N GLU A 41 -3.48 -9.24 7.02
CA GLU A 41 -4.26 -10.46 6.98
C GLU A 41 -5.74 -10.20 7.20
N ASP A 42 -6.29 -10.65 8.34
CA ASP A 42 -7.72 -10.49 8.64
C ASP A 42 -8.02 -9.26 9.49
N LYS A 43 -7.04 -8.43 9.75
CA LYS A 43 -7.23 -7.23 10.55
C LYS A 43 -8.00 -6.18 9.77
N GLU A 44 -8.80 -5.40 10.47
CA GLU A 44 -9.54 -4.31 9.87
C GLU A 44 -8.60 -3.16 9.53
N PHE A 45 -8.90 -2.48 8.43
CA PHE A 45 -8.15 -1.29 8.04
C PHE A 45 -8.52 -0.13 8.96
N THR A 46 -7.61 0.22 9.85
CA THR A 46 -7.78 1.35 10.76
C THR A 46 -6.55 2.23 10.68
N LYS A 47 -6.71 3.47 11.13
CA LYS A 47 -5.58 4.38 11.21
C LYS A 47 -4.50 3.83 12.12
N THR A 48 -4.90 3.18 13.20
CA THR A 48 -3.97 2.55 14.15
C THR A 48 -3.14 1.48 13.45
N LEU A 49 -3.77 0.69 12.58
CA LEU A 49 -3.07 -0.36 11.86
C LEU A 49 -1.98 0.21 10.93
N VAL A 50 -2.28 1.32 10.27
CA VAL A 50 -1.29 2.00 9.42
C VAL A 50 -0.12 2.49 10.25
N LEU A 51 -0.39 3.04 11.44
CA LEU A 51 0.67 3.50 12.34
C LEU A 51 1.53 2.34 12.84
N GLU A 52 0.92 1.19 13.10
CA GLU A 52 1.67 -0.01 13.50
C GLU A 52 2.59 -0.47 12.38
N TYR A 53 2.09 -0.44 11.14
CA TYR A 53 2.89 -0.81 9.99
C TYR A 53 4.08 0.14 9.81
N LYS A 54 3.83 1.43 9.96
CA LYS A 54 4.89 2.43 9.91
C LYS A 54 5.97 2.16 10.95
N SER A 55 5.56 1.83 12.17
CA SER A 55 6.48 1.52 13.25
C SER A 55 7.36 0.32 12.91
N MET A 56 6.75 -0.72 12.36
CA MET A 56 7.47 -1.92 11.94
C MET A 56 8.49 -1.59 10.83
N LEU A 57 8.07 -0.82 9.83
CA LEU A 57 8.95 -0.44 8.74
C LEU A 57 10.13 0.40 9.24
N THR A 58 9.87 1.30 10.18
CA THR A 58 10.91 2.17 10.73
C THR A 58 12.03 1.37 11.39
N GLN A 59 11.70 0.21 11.95
CA GLN A 59 12.68 -0.66 12.59
C GLN A 59 13.52 -1.44 11.58
N GLN A 60 13.02 -1.66 10.37
CA GLN A 60 13.66 -2.53 9.39
C GLN A 60 14.29 -1.78 8.21
N TYR A 61 13.82 -0.58 7.92
CA TYR A 61 14.22 0.14 6.72
C TYR A 61 14.65 1.57 7.01
N ALA A 62 15.41 2.14 6.07
CA ALA A 62 15.83 3.53 6.16
C ALA A 62 14.62 4.47 6.02
N PRO A 63 14.68 5.68 6.60
CA PRO A 63 13.57 6.62 6.53
C PRO A 63 13.08 6.92 5.12
N ALA A 64 13.97 6.99 4.15
CA ALA A 64 13.57 7.25 2.76
C ALA A 64 12.69 6.13 2.21
N SER A 65 13.04 4.87 2.53
CA SER A 65 12.25 3.71 2.10
C SER A 65 10.90 3.70 2.79
N VAL A 66 10.85 4.01 4.09
CA VAL A 66 9.60 4.08 4.85
C VAL A 66 8.67 5.12 4.23
N ASN A 67 9.20 6.31 3.95
CA ASN A 67 8.40 7.38 3.37
C ASN A 67 7.87 7.00 1.99
N SER A 68 8.65 6.28 1.21
CA SER A 68 8.25 5.83 -0.12
C SER A 68 7.06 4.86 -0.04
N VAL A 69 7.12 3.91 0.91
CA VAL A 69 6.02 2.96 1.11
C VAL A 69 4.77 3.69 1.62
N LEU A 70 4.94 4.61 2.56
CA LEU A 70 3.81 5.36 3.10
C LEU A 70 3.13 6.22 2.02
N SER A 71 3.89 6.76 1.08
CA SER A 71 3.33 7.51 -0.04
C SER A 71 2.43 6.62 -0.89
N SER A 72 2.86 5.38 -1.14
CA SER A 72 2.04 4.42 -1.88
C SER A 72 0.73 4.13 -1.14
N LEU A 73 0.80 3.92 0.17
CA LEU A 73 -0.38 3.64 0.98
C LEU A 73 -1.32 4.84 1.04
N ASN A 74 -0.79 6.05 1.17
CA ASN A 74 -1.61 7.26 1.19
C ASN A 74 -2.40 7.41 -0.10
N GLY A 75 -1.79 7.13 -1.24
CA GLY A 75 -2.50 7.16 -2.51
C GLY A 75 -3.64 6.15 -2.56
N TYR A 76 -3.44 4.99 -1.97
CA TYR A 76 -4.44 3.94 -1.93
C TYR A 76 -5.63 4.30 -1.03
N PHE A 77 -5.36 4.94 0.12
CA PHE A 77 -6.41 5.27 1.08
C PHE A 77 -7.14 6.57 0.77
N ASN A 78 -6.61 7.37 -0.11
CA ASN A 78 -7.28 8.58 -0.58
C ASN A 78 -8.03 8.31 -1.89
#